data_30e6f6dafd6220d5edc40381eac79aec
#
_entry.id   30e6f6dafd6220d5edc40381eac79aec
#
_cell.length_a   1.000
_cell.length_b   1.000
_cell.length_c   1.000
_cell.angle_alpha   90.00
_cell.angle_beta   90.00
_cell.angle_gamma   90.00
#
_symmetry.space_group_name_H-M   'P 1'
#
loop_
_entity.id
_entity.type
_entity.pdbx_description
1 polymer ?
#
loop_
_entity_poly.entity_id
_entity_poly.type
_entity_poly.pdbx_seq_one_letter_code
_entity_poly.pdbx_strand_id
1 'polypeptide(L)'
;NRPHAVSVALPRWIDVIAYEEKVPACINALKAIYPRFGFNPFVNELARKSLEFERESHQSSWPYPNIASALFAQKHCHRNNSECSSSIKDFLGTSCLIVDQRSTPSAKAFWQHTGLGLSSREAAIALGREKEASTSDGHCARNELLNRLANIYNCDTTLIQLHRSGMAALTTTLLAIKSIKGNNSILQIGFPYVDVLKLPQIIFQGSDLIVKTNLSQIKEELDQKKPAALIIEIPSNPLLQCVDLISIAKLAQSKNIPIIV
;
A
#
# COMPACT_ATOMS: atom_id res chain seq x y z
N ASN A 1 -9.09 -18.56 -17.52
CA ASN A 1 -8.66 -18.12 -16.17
C ASN A 1 -7.16 -17.84 -16.18
N ARG A 2 -6.78 -16.59 -15.95
CA ARG A 2 -5.38 -16.21 -15.75
C ARG A 2 -5.13 -16.15 -14.22
N PRO A 3 -4.14 -16.90 -13.70
CA PRO A 3 -3.96 -17.06 -12.25
C PRO A 3 -3.62 -15.74 -11.51
N HIS A 4 -3.06 -14.75 -12.24
CA HIS A 4 -2.73 -13.43 -11.68
C HIS A 4 -3.72 -12.34 -12.09
N ALA A 5 -4.86 -12.72 -12.68
CA ALA A 5 -5.88 -11.75 -13.04
C ALA A 5 -6.48 -11.10 -11.78
N VAL A 6 -6.80 -9.82 -11.91
CA VAL A 6 -7.52 -9.05 -10.88
C VAL A 6 -8.88 -8.62 -11.44
N SER A 7 -9.89 -8.59 -10.59
CA SER A 7 -11.17 -7.98 -10.91
C SER A 7 -11.23 -6.59 -10.29
N VAL A 8 -11.62 -5.60 -11.08
CA VAL A 8 -11.78 -4.21 -10.63
C VAL A 8 -13.23 -3.79 -10.52
N ALA A 9 -14.15 -4.65 -11.03
CA ALA A 9 -15.58 -4.40 -10.99
C ALA A 9 -16.33 -5.72 -10.88
N LEU A 10 -17.49 -5.67 -10.24
CA LEU A 10 -18.48 -6.74 -10.25
C LEU A 10 -19.50 -6.47 -11.36
N PRO A 11 -20.02 -7.51 -12.04
CA PRO A 11 -20.80 -7.37 -13.26
C PRO A 11 -22.11 -6.57 -13.08
N ARG A 12 -22.77 -6.73 -11.93
CA ARG A 12 -24.06 -6.13 -11.65
C ARG A 12 -24.07 -5.47 -10.28
N TRP A 13 -24.93 -4.47 -10.10
CA TRP A 13 -25.06 -3.78 -8.80
C TRP A 13 -25.46 -4.73 -7.66
N ILE A 14 -26.32 -5.72 -7.93
CA ILE A 14 -26.69 -6.73 -6.94
C ILE A 14 -25.49 -7.57 -6.49
N ASP A 15 -24.50 -7.80 -7.37
CA ASP A 15 -23.27 -8.51 -7.01
C ASP A 15 -22.38 -7.65 -6.10
N VAL A 16 -22.39 -6.32 -6.29
CA VAL A 16 -21.69 -5.36 -5.41
C VAL A 16 -22.32 -5.41 -4.01
N ILE A 17 -23.65 -5.36 -3.92
CA ILE A 17 -24.37 -5.46 -2.64
C ILE A 17 -24.04 -6.80 -1.95
N ALA A 18 -24.16 -7.92 -2.68
CA ALA A 18 -23.86 -9.25 -2.15
C ALA A 18 -22.39 -9.39 -1.68
N TYR A 19 -21.46 -8.73 -2.34
CA TYR A 19 -20.06 -8.69 -1.93
C TYR A 19 -19.87 -7.90 -0.63
N GLU A 20 -20.47 -6.71 -0.52
CA GLU A 20 -20.37 -5.86 0.69
C GLU A 20 -21.05 -6.53 1.89
N GLU A 21 -22.17 -7.22 1.68
CA GLU A 21 -22.88 -8.01 2.69
C GLU A 21 -22.19 -9.35 3.01
N LYS A 22 -21.06 -9.65 2.31
CA LYS A 22 -20.29 -10.89 2.49
C LYS A 22 -21.10 -12.16 2.27
N VAL A 23 -22.04 -12.15 1.33
CA VAL A 23 -22.84 -13.31 0.96
C VAL A 23 -21.92 -14.45 0.51
N PRO A 24 -21.92 -15.63 1.18
CA PRO A 24 -20.95 -16.69 0.92
C PRO A 24 -20.93 -17.16 -0.53
N ALA A 25 -22.08 -17.25 -1.20
CA ALA A 25 -22.16 -17.64 -2.60
C ALA A 25 -21.44 -16.65 -3.53
N CYS A 26 -21.53 -15.34 -3.25
CA CYS A 26 -20.82 -14.31 -4.00
C CYS A 26 -19.31 -14.40 -3.76
N ILE A 27 -18.89 -14.45 -2.51
CA ILE A 27 -17.47 -14.50 -2.14
C ILE A 27 -16.80 -15.76 -2.71
N ASN A 28 -17.44 -16.92 -2.63
CA ASN A 28 -16.88 -18.19 -3.12
C ASN A 28 -16.83 -18.26 -4.67
N ALA A 29 -17.66 -17.48 -5.36
CA ALA A 29 -17.65 -17.39 -6.81
C ALA A 29 -16.49 -16.52 -7.36
N LEU A 30 -15.87 -15.70 -6.53
CA LEU A 30 -14.78 -14.82 -6.95
C LEU A 30 -13.50 -15.62 -7.24
N LYS A 31 -13.09 -15.61 -8.51
CA LYS A 31 -11.85 -16.26 -8.98
C LYS A 31 -10.70 -15.27 -9.18
N ALA A 32 -11.02 -14.00 -9.28
CA ALA A 32 -10.09 -12.88 -9.38
C ALA A 32 -10.55 -11.80 -8.42
N ILE A 33 -9.69 -11.40 -7.50
CA ILE A 33 -9.99 -10.40 -6.48
C ILE A 33 -9.11 -9.19 -6.72
N TYR A 34 -9.65 -7.99 -6.60
CA TYR A 34 -8.86 -6.78 -6.57
C TYR A 34 -7.92 -6.83 -5.34
N PRO A 35 -6.60 -6.59 -5.50
CA PRO A 35 -5.61 -6.85 -4.44
C PRO A 35 -5.88 -6.13 -3.11
N ARG A 36 -6.63 -5.06 -3.14
CA ARG A 36 -7.04 -4.30 -1.97
C ARG A 36 -8.13 -5.00 -1.13
N PHE A 37 -8.96 -5.83 -1.74
CA PHE A 37 -10.09 -6.44 -1.06
C PHE A 37 -9.78 -7.81 -0.48
N GLY A 38 -8.82 -8.53 -1.03
CA GLY A 38 -8.47 -9.86 -0.56
C GLY A 38 -7.19 -10.41 -1.18
N PHE A 39 -6.73 -11.50 -0.63
CA PHE A 39 -5.58 -12.21 -1.17
C PHE A 39 -5.92 -12.87 -2.52
N ASN A 40 -4.95 -12.83 -3.44
CA ASN A 40 -4.96 -13.73 -4.59
C ASN A 40 -4.97 -15.19 -4.11
N PRO A 41 -5.55 -16.14 -4.86
CA PRO A 41 -5.58 -17.55 -4.47
C PRO A 41 -4.23 -18.14 -4.06
N PHE A 42 -3.12 -17.79 -4.73
CA PHE A 42 -1.78 -18.26 -4.33
C PHE A 42 -1.32 -17.68 -2.99
N VAL A 43 -1.56 -16.40 -2.76
CA VAL A 43 -1.24 -15.77 -1.48
C VAL A 43 -2.06 -16.37 -0.36
N ASN A 44 -3.34 -16.65 -0.61
CA ASN A 44 -4.24 -17.30 0.35
C ASN A 44 -3.81 -18.74 0.64
N GLU A 45 -3.42 -19.52 -0.39
CA GLU A 45 -2.88 -20.88 -0.21
C GLU A 45 -1.62 -20.86 0.67
N LEU A 46 -0.69 -19.93 0.40
CA LEU A 46 0.54 -19.79 1.16
C LEU A 46 0.26 -19.39 2.61
N ALA A 47 -0.62 -18.41 2.82
CA ALA A 47 -1.03 -17.98 4.16
C ALA A 47 -1.64 -19.15 4.97
N ARG A 48 -2.55 -19.91 4.36
CA ARG A 48 -3.15 -21.09 4.99
C ARG A 48 -2.11 -22.15 5.34
N LYS A 49 -1.22 -22.49 4.40
CA LYS A 49 -0.16 -23.49 4.62
C LYS A 49 0.83 -23.07 5.72
N SER A 50 1.12 -21.79 5.86
CA SER A 50 2.00 -21.29 6.92
C SER A 50 1.42 -21.51 8.33
N LEU A 51 0.09 -21.69 8.45
CA LEU A 51 -0.61 -21.96 9.71
C LEU A 51 -0.79 -23.46 10.02
N GLU A 52 -0.55 -24.37 9.06
CA GLU A 52 -0.85 -25.81 9.24
C GLU A 52 -0.09 -26.47 10.41
N PHE A 53 0.97 -25.83 10.90
CA PHE A 53 1.77 -26.32 12.03
C PHE A 53 1.58 -25.49 13.32
N GLU A 54 0.69 -24.51 13.30
CA GLU A 54 0.40 -23.69 14.48
C GLU A 54 -0.68 -24.36 15.34
N ARG A 55 -0.45 -24.40 16.65
CA ARG A 55 -1.35 -25.09 17.60
C ARG A 55 -2.59 -24.27 17.98
N GLU A 56 -2.62 -22.98 17.63
CA GLU A 56 -3.70 -22.07 18.01
C GLU A 56 -4.71 -21.88 16.88
N SER A 57 -5.96 -22.26 17.11
CA SER A 57 -7.03 -22.30 16.13
C SER A 57 -7.60 -20.94 15.69
N HIS A 58 -7.10 -19.81 16.22
CA HIS A 58 -7.65 -18.47 16.00
C HIS A 58 -6.61 -17.44 15.55
N GLN A 59 -5.72 -17.86 14.64
CA GLN A 59 -4.68 -17.00 14.09
C GLN A 59 -4.93 -16.70 12.61
N SER A 60 -4.40 -15.57 12.14
CA SER A 60 -4.34 -15.22 10.73
C SER A 60 -2.89 -14.98 10.29
N SER A 61 -2.58 -15.40 9.06
CA SER A 61 -1.25 -15.24 8.46
C SER A 61 -1.28 -14.21 7.35
N TRP A 62 -0.29 -13.32 7.36
CA TRP A 62 -0.11 -12.21 6.43
C TRP A 62 1.25 -12.30 5.78
N PRO A 63 1.34 -12.88 4.56
CA PRO A 63 2.62 -13.08 3.87
C PRO A 63 3.22 -11.78 3.32
N TYR A 64 4.51 -11.62 3.53
CA TYR A 64 5.34 -10.52 3.02
C TYR A 64 6.54 -11.07 2.27
N PRO A 65 7.13 -10.30 1.32
CA PRO A 65 8.27 -10.75 0.53
C PRO A 65 9.57 -10.84 1.33
N ASN A 66 9.64 -10.15 2.46
CA ASN A 66 10.85 -10.09 3.29
C ASN A 66 10.53 -9.75 4.75
N ILE A 67 11.50 -10.02 5.60
CA ILE A 67 11.39 -9.80 7.05
C ILE A 67 11.17 -8.32 7.42
N ALA A 68 11.74 -7.37 6.69
CA ALA A 68 11.59 -5.96 7.00
C ALA A 68 10.13 -5.48 6.87
N SER A 69 9.43 -5.93 5.82
CA SER A 69 8.01 -5.64 5.62
C SER A 69 7.14 -6.31 6.71
N ALA A 70 7.46 -7.56 7.07
CA ALA A 70 6.75 -8.28 8.12
C ALA A 70 6.95 -7.63 9.50
N LEU A 71 8.18 -7.22 9.85
CA LEU A 71 8.49 -6.50 11.08
C LEU A 71 7.79 -5.14 11.15
N PHE A 72 7.67 -4.44 10.04
CA PHE A 72 6.94 -3.18 10.00
C PHE A 72 5.44 -3.40 10.26
N ALA A 73 4.85 -4.44 9.65
CA ALA A 73 3.47 -4.83 9.90
C ALA A 73 3.26 -5.25 11.37
N GLN A 74 4.18 -6.02 11.95
CA GLN A 74 4.14 -6.42 13.35
C GLN A 74 4.16 -5.22 14.29
N LYS A 75 5.06 -4.26 14.06
CA LYS A 75 5.11 -3.01 14.84
C LYS A 75 3.82 -2.22 14.75
N HIS A 76 3.18 -2.20 13.57
CA HIS A 76 1.88 -1.56 13.40
C HIS A 76 0.79 -2.27 14.23
N CYS A 77 0.74 -3.60 14.23
CA CYS A 77 -0.20 -4.37 15.05
C CYS A 77 -0.03 -4.07 16.54
N HIS A 78 1.21 -4.12 17.05
CA HIS A 78 1.51 -3.82 18.46
C HIS A 78 1.17 -2.37 18.85
N ARG A 79 1.37 -1.40 17.94
CA ARG A 79 1.00 -0.01 18.20
C ARG A 79 -0.51 0.17 18.37
N ASN A 80 -1.32 -0.62 17.64
CA ASN A 80 -2.78 -0.52 17.69
C ASN A 80 -3.40 -1.44 18.76
N ASN A 81 -2.68 -2.47 19.18
CA ASN A 81 -3.09 -3.40 20.22
C ASN A 81 -1.86 -3.83 21.01
N SER A 82 -1.68 -3.30 22.22
CA SER A 82 -0.54 -3.61 23.10
C SER A 82 -0.51 -5.07 23.55
N GLU A 83 -1.65 -5.76 23.54
CA GLU A 83 -1.79 -7.19 23.87
C GLU A 83 -1.67 -8.10 22.64
N CYS A 84 -1.26 -7.56 21.49
CA CYS A 84 -1.12 -8.32 20.25
C CYS A 84 -0.15 -9.49 20.45
N SER A 85 -0.66 -10.72 20.33
CA SER A 85 0.17 -11.91 20.19
C SER A 85 0.53 -12.09 18.72
N SER A 86 1.81 -12.02 18.40
CA SER A 86 2.27 -12.13 17.02
C SER A 86 3.65 -12.76 16.90
N SER A 87 3.87 -13.50 15.83
CA SER A 87 5.15 -14.06 15.44
C SER A 87 5.43 -13.85 13.95
N ILE A 88 6.69 -13.92 13.56
CA ILE A 88 7.07 -13.92 12.15
C ILE A 88 7.74 -15.24 11.85
N LYS A 89 7.21 -15.95 10.85
CA LYS A 89 7.69 -17.24 10.42
C LYS A 89 8.28 -17.13 9.01
N ASP A 90 9.47 -17.64 8.80
CA ASP A 90 9.93 -17.93 7.44
C ASP A 90 9.17 -19.15 6.92
N PHE A 91 8.55 -18.99 5.76
CA PHE A 91 7.81 -20.04 5.11
C PHE A 91 8.02 -19.97 3.59
N LEU A 92 8.67 -20.99 3.04
CA LEU A 92 9.00 -21.07 1.61
C LEU A 92 9.71 -19.81 1.06
N GLY A 93 10.66 -19.26 1.86
CA GLY A 93 11.43 -18.06 1.48
C GLY A 93 10.63 -16.75 1.57
N THR A 94 9.46 -16.78 2.18
CA THR A 94 8.63 -15.59 2.46
C THR A 94 8.51 -15.38 3.97
N SER A 95 8.22 -14.15 4.40
CA SER A 95 8.05 -13.82 5.82
C SER A 95 6.57 -13.68 6.16
N CYS A 96 5.99 -14.66 6.83
CA CYS A 96 4.60 -14.68 7.23
C CYS A 96 4.44 -14.07 8.63
N LEU A 97 3.76 -12.94 8.74
CA LEU A 97 3.32 -12.40 10.02
C LEU A 97 2.08 -13.16 10.47
N ILE A 98 2.16 -13.82 11.61
CA ILE A 98 1.06 -14.53 12.24
C ILE A 98 0.58 -13.68 13.40
N VAL A 99 -0.73 -13.41 13.47
CA VAL A 99 -1.34 -12.60 14.52
C VAL A 99 -2.59 -13.28 15.07
N ASP A 100 -2.92 -12.97 16.33
CA ASP A 100 -4.17 -13.36 16.94
C ASP A 100 -5.40 -12.73 16.26
N GLN A 101 -6.59 -13.25 16.55
CA GLN A 101 -7.82 -12.79 15.92
C GLN A 101 -8.13 -11.30 16.22
N ARG A 102 -7.79 -10.80 17.40
CA ARG A 102 -8.02 -9.39 17.78
C ARG A 102 -7.16 -8.44 16.98
N SER A 103 -5.97 -8.87 16.58
CA SER A 103 -5.00 -8.06 15.81
C SER A 103 -5.18 -8.17 14.30
N THR A 104 -5.99 -9.13 13.83
CA THR A 104 -6.31 -9.32 12.40
C THR A 104 -6.77 -8.04 11.68
N PRO A 105 -7.63 -7.18 12.24
CA PRO A 105 -8.03 -5.93 11.59
C PRO A 105 -6.85 -4.97 11.34
N SER A 106 -5.92 -4.88 12.29
CA SER A 106 -4.71 -4.04 12.16
C SER A 106 -3.75 -4.59 11.10
N ALA A 107 -3.54 -5.91 11.08
CA ALA A 107 -2.72 -6.57 10.06
C ALA A 107 -3.33 -6.40 8.67
N LYS A 108 -4.66 -6.52 8.54
CA LYS A 108 -5.39 -6.26 7.30
C LYS A 108 -5.23 -4.82 6.83
N ALA A 109 -5.40 -3.85 7.71
CA ALA A 109 -5.27 -2.43 7.38
C ALA A 109 -3.85 -2.12 6.89
N PHE A 110 -2.83 -2.64 7.56
CA PHE A 110 -1.44 -2.49 7.12
C PHE A 110 -1.23 -3.09 5.72
N TRP A 111 -1.60 -4.34 5.53
CA TRP A 111 -1.48 -5.02 4.24
C TRP A 111 -2.23 -4.27 3.13
N GLN A 112 -3.46 -3.86 3.39
CA GLN A 112 -4.34 -3.22 2.41
C GLN A 112 -3.81 -1.85 1.96
N HIS A 113 -3.32 -1.03 2.89
CA HIS A 113 -3.00 0.37 2.58
C HIS A 113 -1.53 0.60 2.24
N THR A 114 -0.61 -0.28 2.64
CA THR A 114 0.83 -0.07 2.38
C THR A 114 1.30 -0.59 1.03
N GLY A 115 0.62 -1.57 0.45
CA GLY A 115 1.07 -2.25 -0.76
C GLY A 115 2.36 -3.07 -0.57
N LEU A 116 2.77 -3.37 0.67
CA LEU A 116 3.99 -4.11 1.00
C LEU A 116 3.78 -5.63 1.06
N GLY A 117 2.54 -6.12 0.94
CA GLY A 117 2.23 -7.55 0.97
C GLY A 117 2.84 -8.34 -0.18
N LEU A 118 2.89 -9.65 -0.03
CA LEU A 118 3.40 -10.56 -1.04
C LEU A 118 2.54 -10.51 -2.31
N SER A 119 3.18 -10.45 -3.48
CA SER A 119 2.47 -10.50 -4.77
C SER A 119 2.03 -11.92 -5.12
N SER A 120 1.03 -12.02 -6.01
CA SER A 120 0.57 -13.32 -6.50
C SER A 120 1.66 -14.11 -7.24
N ARG A 121 2.58 -13.44 -7.95
CA ARG A 121 3.70 -14.09 -8.65
C ARG A 121 4.73 -14.63 -7.66
N GLU A 122 5.13 -13.84 -6.68
CA GLU A 122 6.04 -14.29 -5.62
C GLU A 122 5.45 -15.48 -4.85
N ALA A 123 4.15 -15.44 -4.54
CA ALA A 123 3.45 -16.56 -3.91
C ALA A 123 3.41 -17.81 -4.80
N ALA A 124 3.18 -17.65 -6.10
CA ALA A 124 3.20 -18.77 -7.05
C ALA A 124 4.59 -19.41 -7.17
N ILE A 125 5.64 -18.59 -7.19
CA ILE A 125 7.04 -19.07 -7.20
C ILE A 125 7.34 -19.81 -5.90
N ALA A 126 7.04 -19.23 -4.74
CA ALA A 126 7.25 -19.85 -3.42
C ALA A 126 6.51 -21.20 -3.28
N LEU A 127 5.32 -21.32 -3.88
CA LEU A 127 4.55 -22.56 -3.90
C LEU A 127 5.01 -23.57 -4.98
N GLY A 128 6.05 -23.23 -5.77
CA GLY A 128 6.53 -24.08 -6.89
C GLY A 128 5.55 -24.19 -8.05
N ARG A 129 4.60 -23.23 -8.19
CA ARG A 129 3.63 -23.19 -9.28
C ARG A 129 4.16 -22.47 -10.52
N GLU A 130 5.14 -21.60 -10.34
CA GLU A 130 5.82 -20.86 -11.41
C GLU A 130 7.32 -20.89 -11.18
N LYS A 131 8.08 -20.74 -12.27
CA LYS A 131 9.53 -20.59 -12.20
C LYS A 131 9.90 -19.12 -12.01
N GLU A 132 10.92 -18.89 -11.21
CA GLU A 132 11.53 -17.58 -11.11
C GLU A 132 12.20 -17.20 -12.43
N ALA A 133 12.05 -15.95 -12.86
CA ALA A 133 12.79 -15.42 -14.00
C ALA A 133 14.30 -15.37 -13.69
N SER A 134 15.13 -15.48 -14.71
CA SER A 134 16.57 -15.36 -14.48
C SER A 134 16.92 -13.95 -13.96
N THR A 135 17.92 -13.88 -13.09
CA THR A 135 18.37 -12.60 -12.53
C THR A 135 18.84 -11.65 -13.63
N SER A 136 19.50 -12.16 -14.67
CA SER A 136 19.96 -11.37 -15.82
C SER A 136 18.80 -10.75 -16.58
N ASP A 137 17.73 -11.51 -16.87
CA ASP A 137 16.56 -11.01 -17.58
C ASP A 137 15.83 -9.94 -16.75
N GLY A 138 15.74 -10.16 -15.44
CA GLY A 138 15.18 -9.19 -14.49
C GLY A 138 15.95 -7.86 -14.49
N HIS A 139 17.28 -7.90 -14.50
CA HIS A 139 18.13 -6.70 -14.58
C HIS A 139 17.99 -5.97 -15.92
N CYS A 140 18.00 -6.70 -17.03
CA CYS A 140 17.81 -6.11 -18.36
C CYS A 140 16.45 -5.41 -18.48
N ALA A 141 15.37 -6.08 -18.08
CA ALA A 141 14.02 -5.54 -18.11
C ALA A 141 13.89 -4.28 -17.20
N ARG A 142 14.50 -4.33 -16.01
CA ARG A 142 14.52 -3.17 -15.10
C ARG A 142 15.23 -1.97 -15.71
N ASN A 143 16.41 -2.16 -16.29
CA ASN A 143 17.19 -1.09 -16.90
C ASN A 143 16.47 -0.49 -18.11
N GLU A 144 15.87 -1.33 -18.95
CA GLU A 144 15.08 -0.86 -20.09
C GLU A 144 13.88 -0.02 -19.61
N LEU A 145 13.18 -0.47 -18.58
CA LEU A 145 12.04 0.27 -18.02
C LEU A 145 12.47 1.62 -17.43
N LEU A 146 13.59 1.68 -16.69
CA LEU A 146 14.14 2.92 -16.16
C LEU A 146 14.47 3.90 -17.30
N ASN A 147 15.13 3.44 -18.38
CA ASN A 147 15.45 4.28 -19.52
C ASN A 147 14.21 4.82 -20.22
N ARG A 148 13.17 4.00 -20.41
CA ARG A 148 11.90 4.43 -21.01
C ARG A 148 11.21 5.49 -20.15
N LEU A 149 11.17 5.29 -18.85
CA LEU A 149 10.56 6.25 -17.92
C LEU A 149 11.38 7.55 -17.87
N ALA A 150 12.71 7.48 -17.85
CA ALA A 150 13.59 8.65 -17.89
C ALA A 150 13.33 9.50 -19.13
N ASN A 151 13.14 8.87 -20.29
CA ASN A 151 12.80 9.58 -21.53
C ASN A 151 11.41 10.23 -21.45
N ILE A 152 10.41 9.53 -20.88
CA ILE A 152 9.04 10.08 -20.74
C ILE A 152 9.02 11.29 -19.80
N TYR A 153 9.73 11.19 -18.68
CA TYR A 153 9.75 12.26 -17.66
C TYR A 153 10.86 13.29 -17.89
N ASN A 154 11.68 13.11 -18.92
CA ASN A 154 12.84 13.97 -19.23
C ASN A 154 13.73 14.21 -18.00
N CYS A 155 14.13 13.12 -17.36
CA CYS A 155 14.97 13.13 -16.16
C CYS A 155 16.02 12.01 -16.20
N ASP A 156 16.99 12.07 -15.28
CA ASP A 156 17.99 11.01 -15.13
C ASP A 156 17.39 9.75 -14.51
N THR A 157 17.88 8.57 -14.90
CA THR A 157 17.44 7.26 -14.38
C THR A 157 17.67 7.12 -12.87
N THR A 158 18.63 7.83 -12.30
CA THR A 158 18.91 7.84 -10.85
C THR A 158 17.80 8.49 -10.03
N LEU A 159 16.96 9.30 -10.67
CA LEU A 159 15.79 9.94 -10.04
C LEU A 159 14.54 9.06 -10.05
N ILE A 160 14.62 7.87 -10.65
CA ILE A 160 13.49 6.96 -10.79
C ILE A 160 13.68 5.75 -9.88
N GLN A 161 12.69 5.49 -9.05
CA GLN A 161 12.61 4.29 -8.22
C GLN A 161 11.43 3.42 -8.66
N LEU A 162 11.69 2.14 -8.94
CA LEU A 162 10.65 1.18 -9.31
C LEU A 162 10.18 0.40 -8.09
N HIS A 163 8.87 0.38 -7.88
CA HIS A 163 8.22 -0.35 -6.82
C HIS A 163 7.20 -1.34 -7.38
N ARG A 164 6.81 -2.35 -6.59
CA ARG A 164 5.86 -3.39 -7.02
C ARG A 164 4.42 -2.91 -7.18
N SER A 165 4.08 -1.77 -6.58
CA SER A 165 2.77 -1.11 -6.71
C SER A 165 2.87 0.37 -6.39
N GLY A 166 1.87 1.16 -6.82
CA GLY A 166 1.78 2.58 -6.48
C GLY A 166 1.73 2.82 -4.97
N MET A 167 0.97 2.00 -4.21
CA MET A 167 0.93 2.11 -2.75
C MET A 167 2.28 1.78 -2.10
N ALA A 168 3.04 0.81 -2.64
CA ALA A 168 4.40 0.55 -2.17
C ALA A 168 5.35 1.72 -2.46
N ALA A 169 5.22 2.37 -3.61
CA ALA A 169 5.98 3.58 -3.95
C ALA A 169 5.66 4.71 -2.96
N LEU A 170 4.39 4.99 -2.73
CA LEU A 170 3.96 6.03 -1.78
C LEU A 170 4.42 5.71 -0.35
N THR A 171 4.30 4.45 0.09
CA THR A 171 4.77 4.00 1.41
C THR A 171 6.26 4.27 1.58
N THR A 172 7.07 3.90 0.60
CA THR A 172 8.52 4.12 0.64
C THR A 172 8.88 5.61 0.64
N THR A 173 8.18 6.40 -0.17
CA THR A 173 8.34 7.87 -0.20
C THR A 173 8.02 8.48 1.17
N LEU A 174 6.93 8.09 1.79
CA LEU A 174 6.55 8.59 3.11
C LEU A 174 7.53 8.16 4.21
N LEU A 175 8.07 6.94 4.14
CA LEU A 175 9.13 6.49 5.06
C LEU A 175 10.42 7.31 4.89
N ALA A 176 10.80 7.62 3.66
CA ALA A 176 11.95 8.48 3.37
C ALA A 176 11.73 9.91 3.93
N ILE A 177 10.55 10.48 3.71
CA ILE A 177 10.18 11.79 4.27
C ILE A 177 10.24 11.76 5.79
N LYS A 178 9.70 10.73 6.42
CA LYS A 178 9.75 10.56 7.87
C LYS A 178 11.18 10.51 8.41
N SER A 179 12.10 9.86 7.69
CA SER A 179 13.51 9.80 8.09
C SER A 179 14.22 11.16 8.02
N ILE A 180 13.79 12.05 7.12
CA ILE A 180 14.40 13.37 6.88
C ILE A 180 13.72 14.46 7.72
N LYS A 181 12.38 14.45 7.79
CA LYS A 181 11.56 15.53 8.38
C LYS A 181 11.01 15.18 9.76
N GLY A 182 11.28 13.98 10.27
CA GLY A 182 10.75 13.52 11.55
C GLY A 182 9.29 13.08 11.48
N ASN A 183 8.59 13.17 12.62
CA ASN A 183 7.27 12.58 12.79
C ASN A 183 6.12 13.62 12.73
N ASN A 184 6.36 14.78 12.10
CA ASN A 184 5.31 15.77 11.88
C ASN A 184 4.19 15.18 11.02
N SER A 185 2.97 15.72 11.16
CA SER A 185 1.83 15.25 10.38
C SER A 185 2.01 15.42 8.86
N ILE A 186 1.24 14.68 8.10
CA ILE A 186 1.11 14.86 6.65
C ILE A 186 -0.13 15.69 6.40
N LEU A 187 -0.06 16.64 5.47
CA LEU A 187 -1.22 17.39 5.01
C LEU A 187 -1.64 16.88 3.64
N GLN A 188 -2.89 16.46 3.54
CA GLN A 188 -3.51 16.01 2.28
C GLN A 188 -4.47 17.07 1.76
N ILE A 189 -4.42 17.33 0.46
CA ILE A 189 -5.21 18.40 -0.17
C ILE A 189 -6.15 17.81 -1.22
N GLY A 190 -7.42 18.21 -1.16
CA GLY A 190 -8.45 17.81 -2.11
C GLY A 190 -9.19 16.54 -1.68
N PHE A 191 -9.41 15.63 -2.61
CA PHE A 191 -10.12 14.38 -2.39
C PHE A 191 -9.23 13.19 -2.80
N PRO A 192 -8.33 12.74 -1.94
CA PRO A 192 -7.41 11.66 -2.26
C PRO A 192 -8.12 10.31 -2.31
N TYR A 193 -7.57 9.38 -3.06
CA TYR A 193 -7.96 7.97 -3.04
C TYR A 193 -7.91 7.41 -1.61
N VAL A 194 -8.85 6.55 -1.26
CA VAL A 194 -9.06 6.12 0.14
C VAL A 194 -7.82 5.49 0.78
N ASP A 195 -7.00 4.74 0.03
CA ASP A 195 -5.79 4.13 0.59
C ASP A 195 -4.68 5.17 0.78
N VAL A 196 -4.60 6.19 -0.10
CA VAL A 196 -3.72 7.35 0.06
C VAL A 196 -4.13 8.15 1.30
N LEU A 197 -5.44 8.33 1.53
CA LEU A 197 -5.96 9.03 2.71
C LEU A 197 -5.56 8.33 4.02
N LYS A 198 -5.57 6.99 4.04
CA LYS A 198 -5.33 6.19 5.25
C LYS A 198 -3.86 5.89 5.52
N LEU A 199 -3.02 5.85 4.49
CA LEU A 199 -1.63 5.44 4.61
C LEU A 199 -0.79 6.29 5.59
N PRO A 200 -0.91 7.63 5.64
CA PRO A 200 -0.14 8.43 6.59
C PRO A 200 -0.41 8.08 8.05
N GLN A 201 -1.59 7.61 8.41
CA GLN A 201 -1.90 7.17 9.77
C GLN A 201 -1.13 5.90 10.17
N ILE A 202 -0.70 5.10 9.21
CA ILE A 202 0.13 3.91 9.44
C ILE A 202 1.59 4.31 9.70
N ILE A 203 2.09 5.33 9.02
CA ILE A 203 3.50 5.71 9.00
C ILE A 203 3.80 6.83 10.01
N PHE A 204 2.94 7.84 10.08
CA PHE A 204 3.06 9.00 10.96
C PHE A 204 2.10 8.92 12.15
N GLN A 205 2.09 9.93 13.01
CA GLN A 205 1.14 10.02 14.13
C GLN A 205 -0.24 10.52 13.70
N GLY A 206 -0.38 10.96 12.46
CA GLY A 206 -1.63 11.43 11.89
C GLY A 206 -1.47 12.06 10.53
N SER A 207 -2.60 12.43 9.95
CA SER A 207 -2.69 13.26 8.76
C SER A 207 -3.86 14.20 8.87
N ASP A 208 -3.71 15.38 8.30
CA ASP A 208 -4.76 16.36 8.15
C ASP A 208 -5.26 16.38 6.73
N LEU A 209 -6.56 16.64 6.53
CA LEU A 209 -7.17 16.74 5.21
C LEU A 209 -7.78 18.13 5.03
N ILE A 210 -7.40 18.81 3.96
CA ILE A 210 -8.04 20.04 3.49
C ILE A 210 -8.90 19.70 2.25
N VAL A 211 -10.20 19.67 2.41
CA VAL A 211 -11.13 19.41 1.30
C VAL A 211 -11.26 20.64 0.40
N LYS A 212 -11.23 21.84 0.98
CA LYS A 212 -11.28 23.10 0.22
C LYS A 212 -9.89 23.40 -0.36
N THR A 213 -9.85 23.70 -1.65
CA THR A 213 -8.59 23.80 -2.41
C THR A 213 -8.18 25.27 -2.70
N ASN A 214 -8.73 26.26 -1.97
CA ASN A 214 -8.32 27.63 -2.15
C ASN A 214 -6.94 27.92 -1.52
N LEU A 215 -6.13 28.70 -2.22
CA LEU A 215 -4.73 28.91 -1.86
C LEU A 215 -4.53 29.63 -0.50
N SER A 216 -5.45 30.54 -0.12
CA SER A 216 -5.37 31.26 1.16
C SER A 216 -5.52 30.32 2.35
N GLN A 217 -6.47 29.40 2.28
CA GLN A 217 -6.65 28.39 3.33
C GLN A 217 -5.47 27.42 3.42
N ILE A 218 -4.99 26.96 2.25
CA ILE A 218 -3.81 26.08 2.21
C ILE A 218 -2.60 26.78 2.85
N LYS A 219 -2.39 28.08 2.55
CA LYS A 219 -1.31 28.85 3.14
C LYS A 219 -1.43 28.94 4.66
N GLU A 220 -2.61 29.22 5.18
CA GLU A 220 -2.88 29.30 6.63
C GLU A 220 -2.59 27.95 7.32
N GLU A 221 -3.06 26.85 6.76
CA GLU A 221 -2.81 25.50 7.30
C GLU A 221 -1.32 25.12 7.29
N LEU A 222 -0.59 25.50 6.23
CA LEU A 222 0.86 25.29 6.18
C LEU A 222 1.63 26.10 7.22
N ASP A 223 1.18 27.33 7.50
CA ASP A 223 1.80 28.19 8.51
C ASP A 223 1.56 27.65 9.94
N GLN A 224 0.36 27.14 10.20
CA GLN A 224 -0.03 26.64 11.51
C GLN A 224 0.57 25.24 11.79
N LYS A 225 0.45 24.31 10.85
CA LYS A 225 0.74 22.88 11.09
C LYS A 225 2.18 22.47 10.79
N LYS A 226 2.86 23.17 9.88
CA LYS A 226 4.22 22.85 9.45
C LYS A 226 4.39 21.35 9.13
N PRO A 227 3.60 20.82 8.19
CA PRO A 227 3.59 19.38 7.91
C PRO A 227 4.93 18.88 7.38
N ALA A 228 5.19 17.58 7.55
CA ALA A 228 6.38 16.93 6.99
C ALA A 228 6.35 16.89 5.46
N ALA A 229 5.16 16.76 4.86
CA ALA A 229 4.94 16.83 3.41
C ALA A 229 3.48 17.14 3.09
N LEU A 230 3.25 17.55 1.84
CA LEU A 230 1.92 17.60 1.22
C LEU A 230 1.68 16.39 0.34
N ILE A 231 0.45 15.85 0.34
CA ILE A 231 -0.01 14.87 -0.65
C ILE A 231 -1.14 15.51 -1.45
N ILE A 232 -1.05 15.44 -2.76
CA ILE A 232 -2.04 16.01 -3.69
C ILE A 232 -2.28 14.99 -4.81
N GLU A 233 -3.50 14.54 -4.98
CA GLU A 233 -3.89 13.67 -6.10
C GLU A 233 -4.54 14.51 -7.20
N ILE A 234 -3.95 14.52 -8.41
CA ILE A 234 -4.38 15.31 -9.56
C ILE A 234 -4.44 14.44 -10.81
N PRO A 235 -5.61 14.34 -11.44
CA PRO A 235 -6.93 14.69 -10.90
C PRO A 235 -7.30 13.78 -9.73
N SER A 236 -8.12 14.28 -8.80
CA SER A 236 -8.59 13.48 -7.64
C SER A 236 -9.48 12.32 -8.08
N ASN A 237 -9.49 11.24 -7.29
CA ASN A 237 -10.30 10.06 -7.57
C ASN A 237 -11.37 9.88 -6.45
N PRO A 238 -12.68 9.87 -6.75
CA PRO A 238 -13.30 9.82 -8.10
C PRO A 238 -13.75 11.17 -8.68
N LEU A 239 -13.57 12.28 -7.95
CA LEU A 239 -14.22 13.56 -8.29
C LEU A 239 -13.56 14.30 -9.46
N LEU A 240 -12.38 13.87 -9.91
CA LEU A 240 -11.60 14.47 -11.00
C LEU A 240 -11.30 15.97 -10.79
N GLN A 241 -11.25 16.39 -9.53
CA GLN A 241 -10.93 17.77 -9.18
C GLN A 241 -9.43 18.02 -9.31
N CYS A 242 -9.09 19.23 -9.75
CA CYS A 242 -7.71 19.69 -9.83
C CYS A 242 -7.53 20.91 -8.93
N VAL A 243 -6.34 21.04 -8.38
CA VAL A 243 -5.90 22.21 -7.62
C VAL A 243 -4.92 23.04 -8.47
N ASP A 244 -4.70 24.29 -8.10
CA ASP A 244 -3.61 25.09 -8.67
C ASP A 244 -2.25 24.59 -8.12
N LEU A 245 -1.76 23.50 -8.74
CA LEU A 245 -0.51 22.84 -8.33
C LEU A 245 0.68 23.80 -8.39
N ILE A 246 0.72 24.70 -9.39
CA ILE A 246 1.85 25.62 -9.58
C ILE A 246 1.96 26.58 -8.39
N SER A 247 0.84 27.20 -8.01
CA SER A 247 0.82 28.11 -6.86
C SER A 247 1.09 27.38 -5.53
N ILE A 248 0.54 26.19 -5.37
CA ILE A 248 0.80 25.35 -4.18
C ILE A 248 2.29 24.95 -4.12
N ALA A 249 2.87 24.56 -5.26
CA ALA A 249 4.30 24.19 -5.31
C ALA A 249 5.22 25.33 -4.91
N LYS A 250 4.97 26.54 -5.41
CA LYS A 250 5.73 27.74 -5.03
C LYS A 250 5.61 28.03 -3.53
N LEU A 251 4.40 27.90 -2.99
CA LEU A 251 4.13 28.11 -1.56
C LEU A 251 4.86 27.07 -0.70
N ALA A 252 4.79 25.80 -1.05
CA ALA A 252 5.45 24.72 -0.32
C ALA A 252 6.97 24.82 -0.40
N GLN A 253 7.50 25.17 -1.59
CA GLN A 253 8.95 25.42 -1.78
C GLN A 253 9.44 26.54 -0.87
N SER A 254 8.71 27.67 -0.75
CA SER A 254 9.08 28.77 0.14
C SER A 254 9.15 28.38 1.62
N LYS A 255 8.52 27.27 1.99
CA LYS A 255 8.48 26.71 3.35
C LYS A 255 9.34 25.46 3.53
N ASN A 256 10.05 25.04 2.49
CA ASN A 256 10.84 23.80 2.47
C ASN A 256 9.99 22.54 2.81
N ILE A 257 8.76 22.49 2.28
CA ILE A 257 7.83 21.38 2.45
C ILE A 257 7.79 20.57 1.14
N PRO A 258 8.17 19.30 1.12
CA PRO A 258 8.07 18.46 -0.07
C PRO A 258 6.62 18.19 -0.45
N ILE A 259 6.37 18.07 -1.76
CA ILE A 259 5.07 17.71 -2.33
C ILE A 259 5.16 16.34 -2.98
N ILE A 260 4.16 15.52 -2.76
CA ILE A 260 3.90 14.26 -3.43
C ILE A 260 2.65 14.45 -4.30
N VAL A 261 2.79 14.22 -5.60
CA VAL A 261 1.70 14.32 -6.57
C VAL A 261 1.44 12.97 -7.20
#